data_d4713c9f4496a8b93f3ec2bf20a3fa8f
#
_entry.id   d4713c9f4496a8b93f3ec2bf20a3fa8f
#
_cell.length_a   1.000
_cell.length_b   1.000
_cell.length_c   1.000
_cell.angle_alpha   90.00
_cell.angle_beta   90.00
_cell.angle_gamma   90.00
#
_symmetry.space_group_name_H-M   'P 1'
#
loop_
_entity.id
_entity.type
_entity.pdbx_description
1 polymer ?
#
loop_
_entity_poly.entity_id
_entity_poly.type
_entity_poly.pdbx_seq_one_letter_code
_entity_poly.pdbx_strand_id
1 'polypeptide(L)'
;MKQLWKRLFPIGLATLSLCMIPSCGNQSTPTNERDNTFESPILSGESDTPDITPDVDTPSQAESATNSGDLLAPEPPVESSEASAPVDQDEDRPDGRNWSSVFAMPTADEINAYQNQSTHRAPYITGWLSIPGDTRYTEYVVDFKADLLPDGTYCCLGNWQMDYSYLERQYTSVRTEYSGVSGYAGFQSLGDGTRVSIMSFWDVYCTDADGSVTTIRAQRVYPEVTDQTEDFSGEGTGAHCIVPYNWKAGYWYQMHLKCGVSQSTGNTIVEQWVYDYATGESTLLCAYDLGAPNVCFKGASAFFLENFLEPLSGEVRTMEVRTPAYLDADTQEWYAIASAEMHSEGGLPQYEGSYNFGADSECFWMITSGVGGDWYGNGTGQQGGTFSIG
;
A
#
# COMPACT_ATOMS: atom_id res chain seq x y z
N MET A 1 -23.72 -18.12 2.12
CA MET A 1 -22.27 -17.86 2.00
C MET A 1 -21.69 -18.23 0.62
N LYS A 2 -21.86 -19.46 0.08
CA LYS A 2 -21.23 -19.88 -1.20
C LYS A 2 -21.56 -19.05 -2.46
N GLN A 3 -22.48 -18.11 -2.43
CA GLN A 3 -22.84 -17.27 -3.58
C GLN A 3 -22.28 -15.83 -3.53
N LEU A 4 -21.75 -15.36 -2.39
CA LEU A 4 -21.20 -13.99 -2.25
C LEU A 4 -19.77 -13.87 -2.81
N TRP A 5 -19.05 -14.96 -2.91
CA TRP A 5 -17.61 -15.01 -3.21
C TRP A 5 -17.22 -14.87 -4.68
N LYS A 6 -18.11 -14.43 -5.55
CA LYS A 6 -17.82 -14.26 -6.99
C LYS A 6 -17.48 -12.83 -7.41
N ARG A 7 -17.19 -11.94 -6.46
CA ARG A 7 -17.01 -10.51 -6.74
C ARG A 7 -15.82 -9.96 -5.99
N LEU A 8 -14.69 -9.65 -6.61
CA LEU A 8 -13.40 -9.38 -5.96
C LEU A 8 -12.58 -8.24 -6.60
N PHE A 9 -11.93 -7.32 -5.80
CA PHE A 9 -10.65 -6.60 -6.11
C PHE A 9 -10.46 -5.10 -5.92
N PRO A 10 -9.48 -4.42 -5.37
CA PRO A 10 -8.48 -3.37 -5.65
C PRO A 10 -7.29 -2.96 -4.76
N ILE A 11 -6.49 -1.98 -4.97
CA ILE A 11 -5.10 -1.75 -4.75
C ILE A 11 -4.52 -0.39 -4.41
N GLY A 12 -3.24 -0.20 -4.06
CA GLY A 12 -2.57 1.04 -3.96
C GLY A 12 -1.18 1.24 -3.36
N LEU A 13 -0.49 2.36 -3.24
CA LEU A 13 0.91 2.62 -2.91
C LEU A 13 1.28 3.41 -1.68
N ALA A 14 2.49 3.26 -1.20
CA ALA A 14 3.08 3.86 -0.02
C ALA A 14 4.52 4.33 -0.11
N THR A 15 4.87 5.28 0.76
CA THR A 15 6.16 5.32 1.45
C THR A 15 5.95 4.87 2.90
N LEU A 16 6.73 3.89 3.38
CA LEU A 16 6.59 3.34 4.73
C LEU A 16 7.37 4.17 5.75
N SER A 17 6.70 4.52 6.83
CA SER A 17 7.38 4.77 8.10
C SER A 17 7.57 3.47 8.84
N LEU A 18 8.80 3.18 9.24
CA LEU A 18 9.16 1.94 9.91
C LEU A 18 8.43 1.80 11.25
N CYS A 19 7.47 0.88 11.34
CA CYS A 19 7.01 0.37 12.62
C CYS A 19 7.90 -0.79 13.05
N MET A 20 8.79 -0.57 14.01
CA MET A 20 9.47 -1.68 14.68
C MET A 20 8.46 -2.48 15.49
N ILE A 21 8.27 -3.74 15.15
CA ILE A 21 7.44 -4.68 15.89
C ILE A 21 8.17 -5.06 17.18
N PRO A 22 7.62 -4.85 18.39
CA PRO A 22 8.15 -5.46 19.57
C PRO A 22 7.80 -6.97 19.56
N SER A 23 8.81 -7.81 19.34
CA SER A 23 8.69 -9.25 19.53
C SER A 23 8.38 -9.53 21.00
N CYS A 24 7.18 -10.02 21.31
CA CYS A 24 6.83 -10.56 22.61
C CYS A 24 7.53 -11.89 22.82
N GLY A 25 8.75 -11.85 23.29
CA GLY A 25 9.52 -13.00 23.76
C GLY A 25 9.80 -12.87 25.27
N ASN A 26 9.04 -13.58 26.09
CA ASN A 26 9.32 -13.73 27.52
C ASN A 26 10.62 -14.51 27.71
N GLN A 27 11.68 -13.85 28.18
CA GLN A 27 12.70 -14.51 29.03
C GLN A 27 13.44 -13.52 29.93
N SER A 28 13.71 -13.97 31.13
CA SER A 28 14.30 -13.40 32.30
C SER A 28 15.66 -12.71 32.09
N THR A 29 15.84 -11.61 32.82
CA THR A 29 17.08 -10.85 33.03
C THR A 29 18.27 -11.67 33.54
N PRO A 30 19.52 -11.24 33.19
CA PRO A 30 20.31 -10.55 34.21
C PRO A 30 20.99 -9.26 33.70
N THR A 31 21.13 -8.35 34.64
CA THR A 31 21.78 -7.05 34.57
C THR A 31 23.23 -7.10 34.10
N ASN A 32 23.62 -6.18 33.19
CA ASN A 32 24.95 -5.59 33.18
C ASN A 32 24.95 -4.23 32.46
N GLU A 33 25.31 -3.21 33.20
CA GLU A 33 25.55 -1.85 32.70
C GLU A 33 26.76 -1.83 31.76
N ARG A 34 26.63 -1.23 30.58
CA ARG A 34 27.73 -0.56 29.88
C ARG A 34 27.18 0.63 29.07
N ASP A 35 27.63 1.80 29.51
CA ASP A 35 27.63 3.04 28.73
C ASP A 35 28.21 2.82 27.32
N ASN A 36 27.49 3.29 26.29
CA ASN A 36 28.06 3.63 24.99
C ASN A 36 27.26 4.78 24.37
N THR A 37 27.78 5.97 24.59
CA THR A 37 27.48 7.16 23.79
C THR A 37 28.02 6.97 22.38
N PHE A 38 27.14 6.97 21.37
CA PHE A 38 27.53 7.09 19.97
C PHE A 38 27.17 8.49 19.46
N GLU A 39 28.21 9.28 19.25
CA GLU A 39 28.13 10.55 18.52
C GLU A 39 27.98 10.26 17.01
N SER A 40 27.03 10.92 16.38
CA SER A 40 26.86 10.94 14.92
C SER A 40 27.84 11.95 14.29
N PRO A 41 28.55 11.61 13.23
CA PRO A 41 29.36 12.58 12.48
C PRO A 41 28.48 13.38 11.52
N ILE A 42 28.49 14.70 11.69
CA ILE A 42 28.00 15.69 10.73
C ILE A 42 29.00 15.74 9.57
N LEU A 43 28.55 15.40 8.37
CA LEU A 43 29.29 15.66 7.14
C LEU A 43 28.65 16.83 6.40
N SER A 44 29.32 18.00 6.50
CA SER A 44 29.15 19.12 5.58
C SER A 44 29.94 18.83 4.30
N GLY A 45 29.24 18.68 3.17
CA GLY A 45 29.84 18.55 1.85
C GLY A 45 29.33 19.65 0.94
N GLU A 46 30.26 20.49 0.48
CA GLU A 46 30.02 21.55 -0.48
C GLU A 46 29.67 20.99 -1.87
N SER A 47 28.76 21.69 -2.53
CA SER A 47 28.31 21.41 -3.90
C SER A 47 29.25 22.00 -4.93
N ASP A 48 29.88 21.16 -5.72
CA ASP A 48 30.47 21.56 -7.02
C ASP A 48 29.59 21.01 -8.15
N THR A 49 28.91 21.89 -8.85
CA THR A 49 28.21 21.61 -10.10
C THR A 49 29.15 21.91 -11.29
N PRO A 50 29.40 20.97 -12.20
CA PRO A 50 29.93 21.29 -13.51
C PRO A 50 28.79 21.61 -14.49
N ASP A 51 28.95 22.80 -15.09
CA ASP A 51 28.17 23.33 -16.20
C ASP A 51 28.49 22.52 -17.48
N ILE A 52 27.51 21.88 -18.09
CA ILE A 52 27.63 21.23 -19.41
C ILE A 52 26.51 21.73 -20.30
N THR A 53 26.85 22.62 -21.23
CA THR A 53 26.01 23.01 -22.37
C THR A 53 26.00 21.90 -23.43
N PRO A 54 24.88 21.53 -24.01
CA PRO A 54 24.84 20.61 -25.15
C PRO A 54 24.99 21.39 -26.47
N ASP A 55 25.96 20.99 -27.26
CA ASP A 55 26.10 21.37 -28.67
C ASP A 55 25.00 20.72 -29.51
N VAL A 56 24.43 21.54 -30.38
CA VAL A 56 23.44 21.16 -31.39
C VAL A 56 24.17 20.80 -32.67
N ASP A 57 24.15 19.55 -33.09
CA ASP A 57 24.50 19.14 -34.45
C ASP A 57 23.31 18.47 -35.16
N THR A 58 22.93 19.09 -36.26
CA THR A 58 21.93 18.58 -37.20
C THR A 58 22.64 17.87 -38.34
N PRO A 59 22.19 16.69 -38.78
CA PRO A 59 22.48 16.24 -40.12
C PRO A 59 21.21 16.11 -41.00
N SER A 60 21.45 16.61 -42.18
CA SER A 60 20.71 16.68 -43.43
C SER A 60 20.01 15.42 -43.94
N GLN A 61 19.03 15.74 -44.77
CA GLN A 61 18.22 14.93 -45.68
C GLN A 61 18.99 13.92 -46.54
N ALA A 62 18.33 12.79 -46.82
CA ALA A 62 18.46 12.07 -48.07
C ALA A 62 17.15 11.35 -48.45
N GLU A 63 16.85 11.40 -49.71
CA GLU A 63 15.60 11.16 -50.41
C GLU A 63 15.22 9.69 -50.64
N SER A 64 13.92 9.51 -50.75
CA SER A 64 13.10 8.82 -51.80
C SER A 64 13.27 7.31 -52.04
N ALA A 65 12.15 6.61 -51.96
CA ALA A 65 11.58 5.85 -53.11
C ALA A 65 10.15 5.35 -52.81
N THR A 66 9.31 5.61 -53.74
CA THR A 66 7.90 5.25 -53.96
C THR A 66 7.64 3.75 -53.98
N ASN A 67 6.49 3.24 -53.47
CA ASN A 67 5.51 2.62 -54.32
C ASN A 67 4.12 2.42 -53.66
N SER A 68 3.12 2.57 -54.52
CA SER A 68 1.69 2.60 -54.38
C SER A 68 1.03 1.26 -53.98
N GLY A 69 -0.11 1.38 -53.30
CA GLY A 69 -1.06 0.30 -53.11
C GLY A 69 -2.32 0.78 -52.38
N ASP A 70 -3.27 1.34 -53.14
CA ASP A 70 -4.63 1.67 -52.71
C ASP A 70 -5.38 0.47 -52.13
N LEU A 71 -5.92 0.62 -50.90
CA LEU A 71 -7.19 -0.01 -50.51
C LEU A 71 -7.93 0.93 -49.56
N LEU A 72 -8.98 1.55 -50.09
CA LEU A 72 -9.93 2.38 -49.36
C LEU A 72 -10.69 1.54 -48.30
N ALA A 73 -10.55 1.89 -47.05
CA ALA A 73 -11.49 1.51 -45.98
C ALA A 73 -12.56 2.63 -45.86
N PRO A 74 -13.85 2.29 -45.67
CA PRO A 74 -14.90 3.30 -45.54
C PRO A 74 -14.80 4.05 -44.22
N GLU A 75 -14.97 5.37 -44.28
CA GLU A 75 -15.07 6.23 -43.09
C GLU A 75 -16.31 5.84 -42.26
N PRO A 76 -16.18 5.77 -40.90
CA PRO A 76 -17.35 5.66 -40.04
C PRO A 76 -18.12 6.99 -40.02
N PRO A 77 -19.45 6.96 -39.87
CA PRO A 77 -20.27 8.16 -39.85
C PRO A 77 -19.91 9.04 -38.63
N VAL A 78 -19.78 10.34 -38.93
CA VAL A 78 -19.60 11.38 -37.91
C VAL A 78 -20.94 11.54 -37.19
N GLU A 79 -21.07 10.89 -36.01
CA GLU A 79 -22.12 11.26 -35.08
C GLU A 79 -21.72 12.55 -34.36
N SER A 80 -22.57 13.55 -34.53
CA SER A 80 -22.49 14.81 -33.79
C SER A 80 -22.71 14.51 -32.30
N SER A 81 -21.63 14.55 -31.51
CA SER A 81 -21.74 14.50 -30.06
C SER A 81 -22.38 15.82 -29.57
N GLU A 82 -23.67 15.80 -29.29
CA GLU A 82 -24.27 16.71 -28.35
C GLU A 82 -23.57 16.46 -27.00
N ALA A 83 -22.90 17.46 -26.50
CA ALA A 83 -22.29 17.43 -25.16
C ALA A 83 -23.43 17.27 -24.13
N SER A 84 -23.64 16.04 -23.70
CA SER A 84 -24.47 15.76 -22.55
C SER A 84 -23.90 16.51 -21.35
N ALA A 85 -24.74 17.26 -20.66
CA ALA A 85 -24.41 17.87 -19.38
C ALA A 85 -23.86 16.78 -18.42
N PRO A 86 -22.92 17.11 -17.52
CA PRO A 86 -22.43 16.15 -16.56
C PRO A 86 -23.60 15.60 -15.75
N VAL A 87 -23.89 14.32 -15.90
CA VAL A 87 -24.82 13.61 -15.04
C VAL A 87 -24.23 13.68 -13.64
N ASP A 88 -24.99 14.24 -12.71
CA ASP A 88 -24.63 14.31 -11.30
C ASP A 88 -24.58 12.87 -10.76
N GLN A 89 -23.37 12.30 -10.65
CA GLN A 89 -23.14 10.90 -10.26
C GLN A 89 -23.23 10.69 -8.74
N ASP A 90 -23.77 11.64 -8.00
CA ASP A 90 -23.86 11.59 -6.52
C ASP A 90 -25.04 10.74 -5.99
N GLU A 91 -26.00 10.33 -6.86
CA GLU A 91 -27.16 9.55 -6.41
C GLU A 91 -26.84 8.09 -6.02
N ASP A 92 -25.70 7.52 -6.48
CA ASP A 92 -25.28 6.15 -6.16
C ASP A 92 -24.19 6.07 -5.07
N ARG A 93 -23.84 7.18 -4.44
CA ARG A 93 -22.85 7.18 -3.36
C ARG A 93 -23.46 6.55 -2.10
N PRO A 94 -22.88 5.46 -1.55
CA PRO A 94 -23.37 4.90 -0.30
C PRO A 94 -23.28 5.92 0.83
N ASP A 95 -24.25 5.90 1.74
CA ASP A 95 -24.24 6.77 2.93
C ASP A 95 -22.91 6.63 3.67
N GLY A 96 -22.18 7.73 3.80
CA GLY A 96 -20.92 7.79 4.53
C GLY A 96 -21.14 7.72 6.04
N ARG A 97 -20.13 7.29 6.77
CA ARG A 97 -20.09 7.36 8.23
C ARG A 97 -20.24 8.80 8.70
N ASN A 98 -21.00 9.03 9.76
CA ASN A 98 -21.01 10.32 10.46
C ASN A 98 -19.71 10.50 11.26
N TRP A 99 -18.64 10.90 10.58
CA TRP A 99 -17.30 11.06 11.17
C TRP A 99 -17.28 12.09 12.31
N SER A 100 -18.15 13.09 12.28
CA SER A 100 -18.26 14.09 13.38
C SER A 100 -18.76 13.48 14.70
N SER A 101 -19.35 12.29 14.68
CA SER A 101 -19.74 11.58 15.90
C SER A 101 -18.57 10.91 16.63
N VAL A 102 -17.46 10.69 15.94
CA VAL A 102 -16.28 9.96 16.45
C VAL A 102 -15.00 10.78 16.42
N PHE A 103 -15.04 12.00 15.83
CA PHE A 103 -13.87 12.85 15.67
C PHE A 103 -14.26 14.33 15.69
N ALA A 104 -13.48 15.18 16.39
CA ALA A 104 -13.63 16.62 16.33
C ALA A 104 -13.07 17.15 15.01
N MET A 105 -13.94 17.41 14.07
CA MET A 105 -13.56 17.89 12.74
C MET A 105 -12.92 19.29 12.86
N PRO A 106 -11.67 19.48 12.39
CA PRO A 106 -11.05 20.80 12.36
C PRO A 106 -11.78 21.72 11.36
N THR A 107 -11.75 23.00 11.63
CA THR A 107 -12.22 24.02 10.70
C THR A 107 -11.23 24.24 9.56
N ALA A 108 -11.69 24.80 8.45
CA ALA A 108 -10.80 25.13 7.32
C ALA A 108 -9.68 26.12 7.71
N ASP A 109 -9.95 27.04 8.65
CA ASP A 109 -8.94 27.99 9.14
C ASP A 109 -7.86 27.28 9.96
N GLU A 110 -8.21 26.31 10.79
CA GLU A 110 -7.26 25.48 11.54
C GLU A 110 -6.40 24.63 10.60
N ILE A 111 -7.01 23.98 9.60
CA ILE A 111 -6.29 23.20 8.58
C ILE A 111 -5.28 24.10 7.84
N ASN A 112 -5.72 25.26 7.36
CA ASN A 112 -4.86 26.21 6.63
C ASN A 112 -3.72 26.75 7.50
N ALA A 113 -4.00 27.04 8.76
CA ALA A 113 -2.96 27.50 9.69
C ALA A 113 -1.91 26.43 9.94
N TYR A 114 -2.32 25.18 10.06
CA TYR A 114 -1.42 24.07 10.30
C TYR A 114 -0.53 23.76 9.07
N GLN A 115 -1.09 23.65 7.88
CA GLN A 115 -0.37 23.36 6.64
C GLN A 115 0.79 24.33 6.36
N ASN A 116 0.64 25.59 6.77
CA ASN A 116 1.67 26.61 6.59
C ASN A 116 2.78 26.59 7.64
N GLN A 117 2.68 25.78 8.67
CA GLN A 117 3.57 25.81 9.84
C GLN A 117 4.21 24.47 10.16
N SER A 118 3.65 23.37 9.71
CA SER A 118 4.09 22.03 10.10
C SER A 118 5.11 21.43 9.16
N THR A 119 6.11 20.78 9.74
CA THR A 119 7.04 19.86 9.07
C THR A 119 6.77 18.40 9.47
N HIS A 120 5.67 18.15 10.19
CA HIS A 120 5.27 16.84 10.67
C HIS A 120 4.12 16.27 9.84
N ARG A 121 3.89 14.97 9.97
CA ARG A 121 2.78 14.24 9.36
C ARG A 121 1.64 14.06 10.36
N ALA A 122 0.43 13.91 9.87
CA ALA A 122 -0.69 13.47 10.70
C ALA A 122 -0.40 12.07 11.29
N PRO A 123 -0.94 11.74 12.48
CA PRO A 123 -0.71 10.44 13.10
C PRO A 123 -1.02 9.26 12.19
N TYR A 124 -0.12 8.28 12.19
CA TYR A 124 -0.23 7.02 11.46
C TYR A 124 -1.03 6.03 12.30
N ILE A 125 -1.96 5.30 11.69
CA ILE A 125 -2.82 4.32 12.37
C ILE A 125 -2.68 2.98 11.68
N THR A 126 -2.41 1.91 12.44
CA THR A 126 -2.28 0.53 11.95
C THR A 126 -3.32 -0.39 12.59
N GLY A 127 -3.82 -1.36 11.83
CA GLY A 127 -4.61 -2.48 12.32
C GLY A 127 -4.02 -3.82 11.87
N TRP A 128 -3.53 -4.62 12.81
CA TRP A 128 -3.02 -5.97 12.56
C TRP A 128 -4.15 -6.97 12.62
N LEU A 129 -4.47 -7.59 11.48
CA LEU A 129 -5.49 -8.61 11.36
C LEU A 129 -5.09 -9.87 12.12
N SER A 130 -6.04 -10.41 12.91
CA SER A 130 -5.81 -11.59 13.74
C SER A 130 -5.84 -12.87 12.91
N ILE A 131 -4.75 -13.13 12.19
CA ILE A 131 -4.51 -14.41 11.50
C ILE A 131 -3.47 -15.17 12.34
N PRO A 132 -3.70 -16.48 12.64
CA PRO A 132 -2.73 -17.29 13.41
C PRO A 132 -1.35 -17.31 12.74
N GLY A 133 -0.27 -17.15 13.49
CA GLY A 133 1.08 -16.87 12.99
C GLY A 133 1.66 -17.92 12.03
N ASP A 134 1.23 -19.18 12.11
CA ASP A 134 1.67 -20.25 11.21
C ASP A 134 0.71 -20.51 10.04
N THR A 135 -0.40 -19.77 9.97
CA THR A 135 -1.36 -19.91 8.87
C THR A 135 -0.72 -19.50 7.55
N ARG A 136 -0.78 -20.39 6.58
CA ARG A 136 -0.37 -20.17 5.19
C ARG A 136 -1.61 -19.95 4.34
N TYR A 137 -1.58 -18.96 3.47
CA TYR A 137 -2.74 -18.68 2.61
C TYR A 137 -2.30 -18.24 1.21
N THR A 138 -3.12 -18.59 0.23
CA THR A 138 -2.83 -18.32 -1.19
C THR A 138 -3.61 -17.15 -1.74
N GLU A 139 -4.70 -16.76 -1.07
CA GLU A 139 -5.49 -15.60 -1.48
C GLU A 139 -5.86 -14.78 -0.23
N TYR A 140 -5.91 -13.47 -0.40
CA TYR A 140 -6.33 -12.52 0.63
C TYR A 140 -7.24 -11.47 0.02
N VAL A 141 -8.36 -11.21 0.67
CA VAL A 141 -9.35 -10.23 0.23
C VAL A 141 -9.72 -9.27 1.36
N VAL A 142 -10.03 -8.04 1.00
CA VAL A 142 -10.47 -7.01 1.93
C VAL A 142 -11.26 -5.93 1.18
N ASP A 143 -12.43 -5.55 1.73
CA ASP A 143 -13.17 -4.39 1.25
C ASP A 143 -12.70 -3.13 1.97
N PHE A 144 -12.67 -1.99 1.27
CA PHE A 144 -12.35 -0.72 1.91
C PHE A 144 -13.09 0.46 1.26
N LYS A 145 -13.16 1.56 2.00
CA LYS A 145 -13.69 2.85 1.58
C LYS A 145 -12.95 3.98 2.31
N ALA A 146 -12.75 5.09 1.63
CA ALA A 146 -12.26 6.34 2.24
C ALA A 146 -13.25 7.47 1.91
N ASP A 147 -13.96 8.00 2.90
CA ASP A 147 -14.91 9.08 2.70
C ASP A 147 -14.22 10.44 2.55
N LEU A 148 -13.18 10.69 3.36
CA LEU A 148 -12.34 11.88 3.32
C LEU A 148 -10.95 11.48 2.84
N LEU A 149 -10.59 11.96 1.66
CA LEU A 149 -9.42 11.50 0.91
C LEU A 149 -8.65 12.69 0.33
N PRO A 150 -7.97 13.49 1.16
CA PRO A 150 -7.08 14.53 0.67
C PRO A 150 -5.83 13.95 0.01
N ASP A 151 -5.12 14.79 -0.73
CA ASP A 151 -3.84 14.42 -1.30
C ASP A 151 -2.82 14.05 -0.21
N GLY A 152 -1.86 13.21 -0.56
CA GLY A 152 -0.90 12.67 0.41
C GLY A 152 -1.49 11.61 1.34
N THR A 153 -2.64 11.02 1.01
CA THR A 153 -3.24 9.92 1.78
C THR A 153 -2.83 8.56 1.22
N TYR A 154 -2.47 7.67 2.12
CA TYR A 154 -2.27 6.26 1.84
C TYR A 154 -3.21 5.37 2.66
N CYS A 155 -3.99 4.58 1.98
CA CYS A 155 -4.79 3.50 2.53
C CYS A 155 -4.10 2.17 2.19
N CYS A 156 -3.21 1.67 3.03
CA CYS A 156 -2.65 0.32 2.88
C CYS A 156 -3.69 -0.71 3.30
N LEU A 157 -3.83 -1.76 2.53
CA LEU A 157 -4.83 -2.81 2.77
C LEU A 157 -4.21 -4.18 3.02
N GLY A 158 -2.93 -4.32 2.76
CA GLY A 158 -2.14 -5.50 3.05
C GLY A 158 -0.68 -5.10 3.27
N ASN A 159 -0.15 -5.49 4.42
CA ASN A 159 1.26 -5.46 4.76
C ASN A 159 1.55 -6.84 5.37
N TRP A 160 2.22 -7.70 4.62
CA TRP A 160 2.24 -9.14 4.86
C TRP A 160 3.63 -9.73 4.97
N GLN A 161 3.69 -10.92 5.55
CA GLN A 161 4.82 -11.84 5.44
C GLN A 161 4.57 -12.90 4.36
N MET A 162 5.64 -13.46 3.81
CA MET A 162 5.59 -14.61 2.92
C MET A 162 6.21 -15.85 3.59
N ASP A 163 5.70 -17.02 3.26
CA ASP A 163 6.31 -18.30 3.60
C ASP A 163 7.42 -18.63 2.61
N TYR A 164 8.65 -18.51 3.04
CA TYR A 164 9.83 -18.84 2.26
C TYR A 164 10.40 -20.22 2.59
N SER A 165 9.60 -21.13 3.15
CA SER A 165 10.04 -22.49 3.54
C SER A 165 10.71 -23.27 2.40
N TYR A 166 10.37 -22.97 1.16
CA TYR A 166 11.06 -23.55 0.00
C TYR A 166 12.53 -23.11 -0.05
N LEU A 167 12.80 -21.84 0.12
CA LEU A 167 14.17 -21.28 0.14
C LEU A 167 14.92 -21.68 1.40
N GLU A 168 14.26 -21.69 2.56
CA GLU A 168 14.85 -22.10 3.85
C GLU A 168 15.36 -23.52 3.87
N ARG A 169 14.87 -24.39 2.98
CA ARG A 169 15.42 -25.76 2.80
C ARG A 169 16.69 -25.81 1.95
N GLN A 170 17.02 -24.73 1.24
CA GLN A 170 18.14 -24.68 0.31
C GLN A 170 19.29 -23.83 0.84
N TYR A 171 18.98 -22.83 1.62
CA TYR A 171 19.92 -21.83 2.16
C TYR A 171 20.01 -21.96 3.68
N THR A 172 21.15 -21.56 4.23
CA THR A 172 21.36 -21.54 5.70
C THR A 172 20.61 -20.44 6.40
N SER A 173 20.27 -19.37 5.68
CA SER A 173 19.44 -18.27 6.16
C SER A 173 18.68 -17.63 5.00
N VAL A 174 17.41 -17.30 5.27
CA VAL A 174 16.57 -16.52 4.35
C VAL A 174 15.99 -15.35 5.16
N ARG A 175 16.12 -14.14 4.66
CA ARG A 175 15.58 -12.94 5.31
C ARG A 175 15.14 -11.91 4.28
N THR A 176 14.15 -11.11 4.60
CA THR A 176 13.80 -9.89 3.87
C THR A 176 14.56 -8.69 4.46
N GLU A 177 14.54 -7.55 3.78
CA GLU A 177 15.12 -6.29 4.26
C GLU A 177 14.59 -5.93 5.65
N TYR A 178 13.28 -6.04 5.85
CA TYR A 178 12.64 -5.85 7.15
C TYR A 178 12.22 -7.19 7.73
N SER A 179 12.65 -7.46 8.96
CA SER A 179 12.26 -8.68 9.65
C SER A 179 10.75 -8.75 9.82
N GLY A 180 10.16 -9.79 9.25
CA GLY A 180 8.73 -10.07 9.40
C GLY A 180 7.81 -9.37 8.40
N VAL A 181 8.33 -8.61 7.42
CA VAL A 181 7.52 -8.04 6.33
C VAL A 181 8.16 -8.37 5.00
N SER A 182 7.33 -8.84 4.06
CA SER A 182 7.80 -9.24 2.72
C SER A 182 7.28 -8.32 1.62
N GLY A 183 6.15 -7.65 1.85
CA GLY A 183 5.56 -6.76 0.88
C GLY A 183 4.34 -6.04 1.42
N TYR A 184 3.83 -5.12 0.64
CA TYR A 184 2.64 -4.34 0.96
C TYR A 184 1.87 -3.91 -0.28
N ALA A 185 0.58 -3.62 -0.10
CA ALA A 185 -0.30 -3.11 -1.15
C ALA A 185 -1.41 -2.24 -0.56
N GLY A 186 -1.82 -1.22 -1.30
CA GLY A 186 -2.88 -0.32 -0.84
C GLY A 186 -3.20 0.79 -1.86
N PHE A 187 -3.89 1.85 -1.56
CA PHE A 187 -4.25 2.98 -2.42
C PHE A 187 -3.56 4.27 -2.01
N GLN A 188 -3.23 5.12 -2.99
CA GLN A 188 -2.76 6.48 -2.69
C GLN A 188 -3.54 7.56 -3.43
N SER A 189 -3.64 8.70 -2.77
CA SER A 189 -3.89 10.00 -3.37
C SER A 189 -2.58 10.78 -3.36
N LEU A 190 -1.99 11.00 -4.54
CA LEU A 190 -0.74 11.73 -4.68
C LEU A 190 -0.95 13.24 -4.47
N GLY A 191 0.16 13.99 -4.30
CA GLY A 191 0.11 15.43 -4.05
C GLY A 191 -0.37 16.29 -5.21
N ASP A 192 -0.61 15.72 -6.38
CA ASP A 192 -1.19 16.37 -7.56
C ASP A 192 -2.64 15.94 -7.84
N GLY A 193 -3.26 15.24 -6.89
CA GLY A 193 -4.61 14.70 -7.04
C GLY A 193 -4.70 13.39 -7.83
N THR A 194 -3.59 12.90 -8.38
CA THR A 194 -3.57 11.61 -9.07
C THR A 194 -3.89 10.48 -8.10
N ARG A 195 -4.75 9.57 -8.54
CA ARG A 195 -5.09 8.36 -7.81
C ARG A 195 -4.34 7.17 -8.39
N VAL A 196 -3.66 6.44 -7.55
CA VAL A 196 -2.83 5.32 -7.96
C VAL A 196 -3.06 4.09 -7.09
N SER A 197 -2.56 3.02 -7.63
CA SER A 197 -2.40 1.75 -6.95
C SER A 197 -0.93 1.36 -6.92
N ILE A 198 -0.53 0.57 -5.94
CA ILE A 198 0.74 -0.16 -5.96
C ILE A 198 0.66 -1.52 -5.29
N MET A 199 1.65 -2.34 -5.66
CA MET A 199 2.13 -3.49 -4.90
C MET A 199 3.65 -3.45 -4.84
N SER A 200 4.22 -3.75 -3.67
CA SER A 200 5.68 -3.74 -3.44
C SER A 200 6.12 -5.02 -2.76
N PHE A 201 7.36 -5.43 -3.09
CA PHE A 201 8.05 -6.53 -2.44
C PHE A 201 9.47 -6.11 -2.08
N TRP A 202 9.90 -6.39 -0.86
CA TRP A 202 11.31 -6.26 -0.49
C TRP A 202 12.14 -7.41 -1.04
N ASP A 203 13.41 -7.12 -1.30
CA ASP A 203 14.39 -8.14 -1.68
C ASP A 203 14.52 -9.22 -0.62
N VAL A 204 14.72 -10.45 -1.07
CA VAL A 204 14.99 -11.61 -0.23
C VAL A 204 16.46 -11.98 -0.32
N TYR A 205 17.13 -12.01 0.80
CA TYR A 205 18.55 -12.38 0.92
C TYR A 205 18.68 -13.82 1.40
N CYS A 206 19.27 -14.65 0.57
CA CYS A 206 19.52 -16.07 0.81
C CYS A 206 21.00 -16.29 1.04
N THR A 207 21.39 -16.80 2.20
CA THR A 207 22.80 -17.07 2.54
C THR A 207 23.11 -18.55 2.41
N ASP A 208 24.13 -18.87 1.63
CA ASP A 208 24.66 -20.23 1.44
C ASP A 208 25.53 -20.72 2.61
N ALA A 209 25.87 -22.00 2.60
CA ALA A 209 26.72 -22.62 3.64
C ALA A 209 28.16 -22.08 3.67
N ASP A 210 28.64 -21.50 2.59
CA ASP A 210 29.95 -20.85 2.48
C ASP A 210 29.91 -19.36 2.88
N GLY A 211 28.72 -18.83 3.20
CA GLY A 211 28.49 -17.44 3.60
C GLY A 211 28.23 -16.50 2.42
N SER A 212 28.20 -17.00 1.18
CA SER A 212 27.79 -16.19 0.04
C SER A 212 26.31 -15.82 0.12
N VAL A 213 25.94 -14.64 -0.40
CA VAL A 213 24.57 -14.12 -0.35
C VAL A 213 24.04 -13.95 -1.76
N THR A 214 22.92 -14.61 -2.04
CA THR A 214 22.13 -14.43 -3.25
C THR A 214 20.93 -13.54 -2.93
N THR A 215 20.70 -12.50 -3.72
CA THR A 215 19.52 -11.65 -3.62
C THR A 215 18.47 -12.11 -4.63
N ILE A 216 17.26 -12.40 -4.15
CA ILE A 216 16.10 -12.70 -4.99
C ILE A 216 15.20 -11.45 -4.96
N ARG A 217 14.98 -10.86 -6.14
CA ARG A 217 14.09 -9.72 -6.35
C ARG A 217 12.86 -10.15 -7.12
N ALA A 218 11.69 -9.74 -6.68
CA ALA A 218 10.46 -9.92 -7.42
C ALA A 218 10.53 -9.20 -8.78
N GLN A 219 10.07 -9.86 -9.84
CA GLN A 219 10.09 -9.32 -11.20
C GLN A 219 8.66 -9.01 -11.64
N ARG A 220 8.38 -7.76 -12.05
CA ARG A 220 7.07 -7.39 -12.56
C ARG A 220 6.78 -8.11 -13.87
N VAL A 221 5.64 -8.81 -13.93
CA VAL A 221 5.16 -9.52 -15.12
C VAL A 221 3.90 -8.87 -15.72
N TYR A 222 3.22 -8.02 -14.94
CA TYR A 222 2.10 -7.20 -15.42
C TYR A 222 1.99 -5.90 -14.59
N PRO A 223 1.66 -4.74 -15.22
CA PRO A 223 1.75 -4.51 -16.66
C PRO A 223 3.16 -4.77 -17.18
N GLU A 224 3.26 -5.17 -18.44
CA GLU A 224 4.56 -5.50 -19.07
C GLU A 224 5.48 -4.26 -19.09
N VAL A 225 6.76 -4.44 -18.75
CA VAL A 225 7.76 -3.38 -18.75
C VAL A 225 9.02 -3.85 -19.48
N THR A 226 9.64 -2.92 -20.19
CA THR A 226 10.92 -3.16 -20.87
C THR A 226 12.12 -2.97 -19.95
N ASP A 227 11.94 -2.29 -18.82
CA ASP A 227 12.96 -2.02 -17.82
C ASP A 227 12.43 -2.43 -16.43
N GLN A 228 13.14 -3.31 -15.75
CA GLN A 228 12.82 -3.82 -14.41
C GLN A 228 13.51 -3.01 -13.30
N THR A 229 14.04 -1.84 -13.61
CA THR A 229 14.79 -0.99 -12.66
C THR A 229 13.89 -0.13 -11.77
N GLU A 230 12.60 -0.40 -11.69
CA GLU A 230 11.72 0.23 -10.71
C GLU A 230 12.06 -0.25 -9.30
N ASP A 231 13.14 0.31 -8.78
CA ASP A 231 13.59 0.09 -7.41
C ASP A 231 13.02 1.19 -6.52
N PHE A 232 12.51 0.83 -5.36
CA PHE A 232 12.31 1.82 -4.34
C PHE A 232 13.60 1.98 -3.52
N SER A 233 13.87 3.21 -3.10
CA SER A 233 15.05 3.57 -2.31
C SER A 233 14.63 4.39 -1.09
N GLY A 234 15.49 4.38 -0.06
CA GLY A 234 15.23 5.10 1.19
C GLY A 234 14.63 4.22 2.30
N GLU A 235 13.95 3.15 1.94
CA GLU A 235 13.33 2.18 2.86
C GLU A 235 13.91 0.76 2.67
N GLY A 236 15.13 0.65 2.17
CA GLY A 236 15.73 -0.61 1.77
C GLY A 236 15.67 -0.82 0.25
N THR A 237 15.76 -2.07 -0.20
CA THR A 237 15.75 -2.44 -1.62
C THR A 237 14.62 -3.42 -1.93
N GLY A 238 14.06 -3.30 -3.13
CA GLY A 238 12.97 -4.15 -3.58
C GLY A 238 12.37 -3.66 -4.89
N ALA A 239 11.25 -4.22 -5.27
CA ALA A 239 10.51 -3.86 -6.47
C ALA A 239 9.13 -3.31 -6.12
N HIS A 240 8.69 -2.27 -6.83
CA HIS A 240 7.34 -1.76 -6.72
C HIS A 240 6.68 -1.53 -8.09
N CYS A 241 5.36 -1.58 -8.10
CA CYS A 241 4.53 -1.22 -9.25
C CYS A 241 3.52 -0.16 -8.84
N ILE A 242 3.59 1.00 -9.46
CA ILE A 242 2.62 2.09 -9.34
C ILE A 242 1.75 2.09 -10.60
N VAL A 243 0.44 1.93 -10.45
CA VAL A 243 -0.50 1.91 -11.56
C VAL A 243 -1.56 3.00 -11.37
N PRO A 244 -1.77 3.88 -12.34
CA PRO A 244 -2.90 4.79 -12.30
C PRO A 244 -4.23 4.02 -12.16
N TYR A 245 -5.02 4.38 -11.17
CA TYR A 245 -6.35 3.84 -10.95
C TYR A 245 -7.24 4.92 -10.34
N ASN A 246 -8.27 5.37 -11.06
CA ASN A 246 -9.08 6.52 -10.68
C ASN A 246 -10.19 6.14 -9.68
N TRP A 247 -9.79 5.64 -8.51
CA TRP A 247 -10.69 5.35 -7.41
C TRP A 247 -11.24 6.63 -6.76
N LYS A 248 -12.42 6.55 -6.15
CA LYS A 248 -13.17 7.71 -5.68
C LYS A 248 -13.42 7.64 -4.18
N ALA A 249 -13.40 8.79 -3.52
CA ALA A 249 -13.83 8.93 -2.13
C ALA A 249 -15.31 8.55 -1.99
N GLY A 250 -15.64 7.88 -0.89
CA GLY A 250 -16.99 7.46 -0.54
C GLY A 250 -17.52 6.21 -1.24
N TYR A 251 -16.73 5.55 -2.09
CA TYR A 251 -17.11 4.31 -2.76
C TYR A 251 -16.41 3.11 -2.17
N TRP A 252 -17.10 1.97 -2.14
CA TRP A 252 -16.53 0.71 -1.72
C TRP A 252 -15.80 0.03 -2.86
N TYR A 253 -14.64 -0.49 -2.53
CA TYR A 253 -13.80 -1.33 -3.39
C TYR A 253 -13.39 -2.58 -2.63
N GLN A 254 -13.03 -3.66 -3.35
CA GLN A 254 -12.42 -4.82 -2.72
C GLN A 254 -11.04 -5.09 -3.32
N MET A 255 -10.03 -5.30 -2.47
CA MET A 255 -8.73 -5.80 -2.89
C MET A 255 -8.70 -7.33 -2.85
N HIS A 256 -8.04 -7.96 -3.83
CA HIS A 256 -7.70 -9.37 -3.81
C HIS A 256 -6.25 -9.58 -4.22
N LEU A 257 -5.45 -10.06 -3.31
CA LEU A 257 -4.12 -10.59 -3.58
C LEU A 257 -4.21 -12.09 -3.79
N LYS A 258 -3.53 -12.60 -4.82
CA LYS A 258 -3.62 -14.01 -5.19
C LYS A 258 -2.26 -14.58 -5.58
N CYS A 259 -1.86 -15.66 -4.93
CA CYS A 259 -0.72 -16.47 -5.36
C CYS A 259 -1.13 -17.45 -6.45
N GLY A 260 -0.44 -17.41 -7.57
CA GLY A 260 -0.54 -18.35 -8.68
C GLY A 260 0.81 -18.98 -9.01
N VAL A 261 0.88 -19.76 -10.09
CA VAL A 261 2.12 -20.38 -10.58
C VAL A 261 2.39 -19.89 -11.98
N SER A 262 3.58 -19.34 -12.20
CA SER A 262 4.07 -18.96 -13.51
C SER A 262 4.20 -20.18 -14.42
N GLN A 263 3.54 -20.15 -15.57
CA GLN A 263 3.64 -21.21 -16.57
C GLN A 263 5.01 -21.24 -17.26
N SER A 264 5.74 -20.14 -17.23
CA SER A 264 7.05 -20.01 -17.88
C SER A 264 8.22 -20.34 -16.96
N THR A 265 8.16 -19.94 -15.67
CA THR A 265 9.25 -20.11 -14.72
C THR A 265 9.00 -21.20 -13.69
N GLY A 266 7.74 -21.54 -13.42
CA GLY A 266 7.35 -22.41 -12.31
C GLY A 266 7.37 -21.72 -10.94
N ASN A 267 7.77 -20.45 -10.88
CA ASN A 267 7.79 -19.66 -9.67
C ASN A 267 6.39 -19.26 -9.23
N THR A 268 6.27 -18.80 -8.00
CA THR A 268 5.04 -18.14 -7.52
C THR A 268 4.88 -16.78 -8.19
N ILE A 269 3.69 -16.52 -8.73
CA ILE A 269 3.24 -15.19 -9.13
C ILE A 269 2.28 -14.68 -8.07
N VAL A 270 2.44 -13.43 -7.66
CA VAL A 270 1.44 -12.72 -6.87
C VAL A 270 0.74 -11.71 -7.77
N GLU A 271 -0.55 -11.85 -7.88
CA GLU A 271 -1.44 -10.96 -8.62
C GLU A 271 -2.17 -10.04 -7.67
N GLN A 272 -2.33 -8.81 -8.09
CA GLN A 272 -3.10 -7.80 -7.42
C GLN A 272 -4.26 -7.38 -8.33
N TRP A 273 -5.49 -7.61 -7.88
CA TRP A 273 -6.71 -7.38 -8.62
C TRP A 273 -7.65 -6.38 -7.92
N VAL A 274 -8.61 -5.84 -8.65
CA VAL A 274 -9.55 -4.78 -8.25
C VAL A 274 -10.97 -5.19 -8.55
N TYR A 275 -11.89 -5.05 -7.58
CA TYR A 275 -13.32 -5.03 -7.85
C TYR A 275 -13.93 -3.71 -7.39
N ASP A 276 -14.55 -2.99 -8.31
CA ASP A 276 -15.30 -1.77 -8.06
C ASP A 276 -16.77 -2.12 -7.86
N TYR A 277 -17.29 -1.89 -6.66
CA TYR A 277 -18.69 -2.19 -6.34
C TYR A 277 -19.69 -1.31 -7.11
N ALA A 278 -19.30 -0.10 -7.50
CA ALA A 278 -20.18 0.80 -8.24
C ALA A 278 -20.35 0.37 -9.70
N THR A 279 -19.29 -0.13 -10.34
CA THR A 279 -19.34 -0.59 -11.74
C THR A 279 -19.57 -2.09 -11.87
N GLY A 280 -19.25 -2.86 -10.84
CA GLY A 280 -19.26 -4.31 -10.87
C GLY A 280 -18.09 -4.93 -11.65
N GLU A 281 -17.06 -4.15 -11.97
CA GLU A 281 -15.92 -4.57 -12.77
C GLU A 281 -14.76 -5.07 -11.91
N SER A 282 -14.01 -6.03 -12.46
CA SER A 282 -12.78 -6.57 -11.89
C SER A 282 -11.60 -6.26 -12.80
N THR A 283 -10.52 -5.68 -12.26
CA THR A 283 -9.34 -5.29 -13.04
C THR A 283 -8.07 -5.89 -12.43
N LEU A 284 -7.23 -6.55 -13.22
CA LEU A 284 -5.86 -6.87 -12.82
C LEU A 284 -5.02 -5.60 -12.92
N LEU A 285 -4.33 -5.24 -11.85
CA LEU A 285 -3.54 -4.03 -11.80
C LEU A 285 -2.04 -4.29 -11.81
N CYS A 286 -1.60 -5.33 -11.13
CA CYS A 286 -0.20 -5.67 -11.06
C CYS A 286 0.00 -7.18 -10.85
N ALA A 287 1.10 -7.73 -11.35
CA ALA A 287 1.54 -9.09 -11.03
C ALA A 287 3.07 -9.17 -10.98
N TYR A 288 3.57 -9.93 -10.01
CA TYR A 288 5.01 -10.19 -9.80
C TYR A 288 5.33 -11.68 -9.78
N ASP A 289 6.37 -12.10 -10.51
CA ASP A 289 7.08 -13.36 -10.30
C ASP A 289 8.05 -13.17 -9.12
N LEU A 290 7.90 -13.97 -8.08
CA LEU A 290 8.69 -13.84 -6.84
C LEU A 290 10.09 -14.48 -6.92
N GLY A 291 10.49 -15.01 -8.08
CA GLY A 291 11.78 -15.65 -8.27
C GLY A 291 11.96 -17.01 -7.54
N ALA A 292 10.92 -17.52 -6.91
CA ALA A 292 10.93 -18.80 -6.20
C ALA A 292 9.57 -19.51 -6.29
N PRO A 293 9.52 -20.85 -6.38
CA PRO A 293 8.27 -21.61 -6.35
C PRO A 293 7.79 -21.84 -4.91
N ASN A 294 6.50 -22.17 -4.79
CA ASN A 294 5.87 -22.57 -3.53
C ASN A 294 5.96 -21.51 -2.41
N VAL A 295 6.03 -20.24 -2.77
CA VAL A 295 5.92 -19.11 -1.85
C VAL A 295 4.44 -18.75 -1.73
N CYS A 296 3.96 -18.43 -0.52
CA CYS A 296 2.60 -17.95 -0.27
C CYS A 296 2.59 -16.99 0.91
N PHE A 297 1.48 -16.32 1.16
CA PHE A 297 1.31 -15.46 2.33
C PHE A 297 1.37 -16.29 3.62
N LYS A 298 1.82 -15.66 4.73
CA LYS A 298 1.94 -16.32 6.02
C LYS A 298 1.62 -15.37 7.18
N GLY A 299 0.80 -15.86 8.13
CA GLY A 299 0.52 -15.18 9.39
C GLY A 299 -0.21 -13.85 9.23
N ALA A 300 0.00 -12.95 10.16
CA ALA A 300 -0.71 -11.68 10.20
C ALA A 300 -0.44 -10.81 8.96
N SER A 301 -1.47 -10.07 8.56
CA SER A 301 -1.38 -8.94 7.63
C SER A 301 -1.89 -7.69 8.32
N ALA A 302 -1.39 -6.52 7.93
CA ALA A 302 -1.85 -5.25 8.47
C ALA A 302 -2.53 -4.40 7.40
N PHE A 303 -3.47 -3.56 7.84
CA PHE A 303 -3.95 -2.41 7.09
C PHE A 303 -3.60 -1.14 7.85
N PHE A 304 -3.37 -0.03 7.15
CA PHE A 304 -3.05 1.23 7.82
C PHE A 304 -3.48 2.46 7.03
N LEU A 305 -3.68 3.56 7.74
CA LEU A 305 -3.95 4.88 7.21
C LEU A 305 -2.76 5.80 7.49
N GLU A 306 -2.18 6.37 6.45
CA GLU A 306 -1.00 7.23 6.53
C GLU A 306 -1.20 8.56 5.80
N ASN A 307 -0.64 9.62 6.36
CA ASN A 307 -0.29 10.83 5.66
C ASN A 307 1.20 10.78 5.27
N PHE A 308 1.50 10.63 3.99
CA PHE A 308 2.89 10.54 3.53
C PHE A 308 3.47 11.87 3.02
N LEU A 309 2.65 12.92 2.91
CA LEU A 309 3.08 14.25 2.50
C LEU A 309 2.88 15.27 3.63
N GLU A 310 3.98 15.80 4.16
CA GLU A 310 3.99 16.76 5.25
C GLU A 310 3.15 18.03 4.97
N PRO A 311 3.23 18.67 3.79
CA PRO A 311 2.46 19.89 3.49
C PRO A 311 0.95 19.75 3.59
N LEU A 312 0.42 18.51 3.55
CA LEU A 312 -1.00 18.19 3.55
C LEU A 312 -1.47 17.55 4.87
N SER A 313 -0.63 17.59 5.89
CA SER A 313 -0.89 16.88 7.16
C SER A 313 -2.08 17.42 7.95
N GLY A 314 -2.48 18.68 7.78
CA GLY A 314 -3.62 19.29 8.47
C GLY A 314 -4.99 18.75 8.08
N GLU A 315 -5.12 18.18 6.89
CA GLU A 315 -6.38 17.68 6.39
C GLU A 315 -6.81 16.37 7.05
N VAL A 316 -8.14 16.14 7.11
CA VAL A 316 -8.71 14.92 7.68
C VAL A 316 -8.69 13.78 6.67
N ARG A 317 -8.22 12.63 7.09
CA ARG A 317 -8.17 11.38 6.33
C ARG A 317 -8.98 10.30 7.02
N THR A 318 -9.67 9.48 6.24
CA THR A 318 -10.47 8.37 6.77
C THR A 318 -10.23 7.09 5.99
N MET A 319 -10.41 5.95 6.66
CA MET A 319 -10.48 4.64 6.04
C MET A 319 -11.44 3.74 6.80
N GLU A 320 -12.25 3.00 6.09
CA GLU A 320 -13.06 1.90 6.59
C GLU A 320 -12.64 0.60 5.92
N VAL A 321 -12.56 -0.48 6.70
CA VAL A 321 -12.14 -1.82 6.24
C VAL A 321 -13.15 -2.85 6.72
N ARG A 322 -13.69 -3.67 5.82
CA ARG A 322 -14.64 -4.72 6.17
C ARG A 322 -14.34 -6.03 5.44
N THR A 323 -14.97 -7.08 5.90
CA THR A 323 -14.92 -8.43 5.30
C THR A 323 -13.51 -8.95 4.94
N PRO A 324 -12.44 -8.65 5.72
CA PRO A 324 -11.17 -9.27 5.42
C PRO A 324 -11.26 -10.79 5.56
N ALA A 325 -10.66 -11.51 4.61
CA ALA A 325 -10.63 -12.96 4.61
C ALA A 325 -9.44 -13.51 3.82
N TYR A 326 -9.07 -14.75 4.09
CA TYR A 326 -8.02 -15.46 3.40
C TYR A 326 -8.44 -16.86 2.95
N LEU A 327 -7.84 -17.34 1.86
CA LEU A 327 -7.94 -18.72 1.38
C LEU A 327 -6.76 -19.51 1.95
N ASP A 328 -7.02 -20.38 2.90
CA ASP A 328 -6.01 -21.21 3.53
C ASP A 328 -5.35 -22.15 2.51
N ALA A 329 -4.00 -22.19 2.53
CA ALA A 329 -3.23 -22.93 1.54
C ALA A 329 -3.38 -24.45 1.67
N ASP A 330 -3.62 -24.95 2.86
CA ASP A 330 -3.65 -26.39 3.16
C ASP A 330 -5.07 -26.97 3.06
N THR A 331 -6.08 -26.24 3.55
CA THR A 331 -7.48 -26.68 3.53
C THR A 331 -8.24 -26.28 2.27
N GLN A 332 -7.76 -25.24 1.57
CA GLN A 332 -8.46 -24.62 0.43
C GLN A 332 -9.86 -24.10 0.80
N GLU A 333 -10.02 -23.67 2.05
CA GLU A 333 -11.24 -23.04 2.56
C GLU A 333 -11.00 -21.58 2.88
N TRP A 334 -12.05 -20.75 2.72
CA TRP A 334 -12.03 -19.35 3.07
C TRP A 334 -12.35 -19.14 4.55
N TYR A 335 -11.52 -18.35 5.22
CA TYR A 335 -11.70 -17.94 6.61
C TYR A 335 -11.86 -16.43 6.70
N ALA A 336 -12.98 -15.99 7.30
CA ALA A 336 -13.19 -14.57 7.59
C ALA A 336 -12.32 -14.16 8.80
N ILE A 337 -11.83 -12.92 8.75
CA ILE A 337 -11.04 -12.32 9.83
C ILE A 337 -11.94 -11.30 10.54
N ALA A 338 -12.31 -11.60 11.77
CA ALA A 338 -13.29 -10.80 12.53
C ALA A 338 -12.62 -9.83 13.52
N SER A 339 -11.30 -9.87 13.72
CA SER A 339 -10.64 -9.00 14.69
C SER A 339 -9.31 -8.47 14.21
N ALA A 340 -8.94 -7.29 14.71
CA ALA A 340 -7.66 -6.65 14.48
C ALA A 340 -7.15 -5.99 15.77
N GLU A 341 -5.84 -6.01 15.99
CA GLU A 341 -5.18 -5.18 16.98
C GLU A 341 -4.84 -3.84 16.33
N MET A 342 -5.47 -2.76 16.81
CA MET A 342 -5.31 -1.43 16.24
C MET A 342 -4.53 -0.54 17.19
N HIS A 343 -3.64 0.28 16.64
CA HIS A 343 -2.86 1.28 17.39
C HIS A 343 -2.48 2.48 16.50
N SER A 344 -1.99 3.52 17.13
CA SER A 344 -1.49 4.72 16.44
C SER A 344 -0.02 4.93 16.80
N GLU A 345 0.74 5.39 15.81
CA GLU A 345 2.11 5.92 15.97
C GLU A 345 2.12 7.42 16.37
N GLY A 346 0.97 7.97 16.75
CA GLY A 346 0.90 9.28 17.37
C GLY A 346 1.78 9.32 18.64
N GLY A 347 2.53 10.42 18.84
CA GLY A 347 3.50 10.52 19.95
C GLY A 347 4.95 10.31 19.50
N LEU A 348 5.19 9.84 18.30
CA LEU A 348 6.54 9.88 17.73
C LEU A 348 6.86 11.29 17.20
N PRO A 349 8.13 11.74 17.27
CA PRO A 349 8.51 13.11 16.91
C PRO A 349 8.15 13.56 15.50
N GLN A 350 7.95 12.61 14.56
CA GLN A 350 7.60 12.90 13.17
C GLN A 350 6.08 13.04 12.94
N TYR A 351 5.24 12.75 13.93
CA TYR A 351 3.78 12.82 13.82
C TYR A 351 3.19 13.83 14.79
N GLU A 352 2.29 14.65 14.32
CA GLU A 352 1.51 15.59 15.14
C GLU A 352 0.04 15.57 14.74
N GLY A 353 -0.85 15.88 15.69
CA GLY A 353 -2.26 16.06 15.43
C GLY A 353 -3.16 15.13 16.22
N SER A 354 -4.35 14.91 15.69
CA SER A 354 -5.38 14.11 16.34
C SER A 354 -5.76 12.89 15.49
N TYR A 355 -6.22 11.85 16.16
CA TYR A 355 -6.65 10.61 15.51
C TYR A 355 -7.74 9.93 16.33
N ASN A 356 -8.47 9.03 15.68
CA ASN A 356 -9.30 8.03 16.35
C ASN A 356 -9.45 6.79 15.47
N PHE A 357 -9.78 5.66 16.08
CA PHE A 357 -10.03 4.40 15.40
C PHE A 357 -10.92 3.50 16.24
N GLY A 358 -11.52 2.50 15.62
CA GLY A 358 -12.39 1.53 16.29
C GLY A 358 -13.00 0.53 15.32
N ALA A 359 -13.99 -0.18 15.81
CA ALA A 359 -14.82 -1.05 15.01
C ALA A 359 -16.29 -0.91 15.41
N ASP A 360 -17.17 -1.27 14.48
CA ASP A 360 -18.60 -1.54 14.75
C ASP A 360 -18.96 -2.95 14.23
N SER A 361 -20.23 -3.25 14.07
CA SER A 361 -20.66 -4.58 13.59
C SER A 361 -20.29 -4.86 12.13
N GLU A 362 -19.88 -3.86 11.36
CA GLU A 362 -19.68 -3.99 9.91
C GLU A 362 -18.22 -3.80 9.49
N CYS A 363 -17.50 -2.85 10.10
CA CYS A 363 -16.14 -2.51 9.68
C CYS A 363 -15.25 -1.99 10.81
N PHE A 364 -13.94 -2.13 10.60
CA PHE A 364 -12.92 -1.33 11.28
C PHE A 364 -12.88 0.06 10.62
N TRP A 365 -12.63 1.10 11.41
CA TRP A 365 -12.55 2.46 10.90
C TRP A 365 -11.39 3.24 11.52
N MET A 366 -10.81 4.16 10.75
CA MET A 366 -9.69 5.02 11.12
C MET A 366 -9.94 6.45 10.64
N ILE A 367 -9.51 7.43 11.43
CA ILE A 367 -9.56 8.86 11.08
C ILE A 367 -8.36 9.57 11.70
N THR A 368 -7.71 10.46 10.93
CA THR A 368 -6.56 11.22 11.40
C THR A 368 -6.49 12.60 10.75
N SER A 369 -5.88 13.56 11.45
CA SER A 369 -5.58 14.92 11.00
C SER A 369 -4.34 15.44 11.69
N GLY A 370 -3.56 16.28 11.03
CA GLY A 370 -2.45 17.01 11.67
C GLY A 370 -2.91 18.11 12.63
N VAL A 371 -4.16 18.54 12.55
CA VAL A 371 -4.70 19.59 13.46
C VAL A 371 -5.04 18.99 14.83
N GLY A 372 -4.69 19.73 15.87
CA GLY A 372 -4.93 19.34 17.26
C GLY A 372 -3.61 18.88 17.92
N GLY A 373 -3.42 19.28 19.17
CA GLY A 373 -2.18 19.03 19.92
C GLY A 373 -2.24 17.87 20.89
N ASP A 374 -3.39 17.22 21.00
CA ASP A 374 -3.56 16.11 21.92
C ASP A 374 -3.32 14.79 21.19
N TRP A 375 -2.22 14.15 21.52
CA TRP A 375 -1.78 12.83 21.04
C TRP A 375 -2.79 11.70 21.25
N TYR A 376 -3.88 12.00 21.91
CA TYR A 376 -4.93 11.07 22.27
C TYR A 376 -6.19 11.44 21.47
N GLY A 377 -6.65 10.56 20.62
CA GLY A 377 -7.89 10.75 19.87
C GLY A 377 -8.99 11.29 20.76
N ASN A 378 -9.51 12.41 20.46
CA ASN A 378 -10.66 13.15 21.07
C ASN A 378 -11.10 12.71 22.49
N GLY A 379 -10.15 12.59 23.41
CA GLY A 379 -10.44 12.26 24.80
C GLY A 379 -10.72 10.78 25.08
N THR A 380 -10.57 9.88 24.11
CA THR A 380 -10.72 8.44 24.38
C THR A 380 -9.47 7.84 25.04
N GLY A 381 -8.32 8.51 24.94
CA GLY A 381 -7.06 8.03 25.49
C GLY A 381 -6.59 6.68 24.96
N GLN A 382 -7.11 6.26 23.82
CA GLN A 382 -6.92 4.93 23.27
C GLN A 382 -5.60 4.85 22.51
N GLN A 383 -4.59 4.28 23.16
CA GLN A 383 -3.27 4.04 22.55
C GLN A 383 -3.25 2.80 21.66
N GLY A 384 -4.19 1.90 21.83
CA GLY A 384 -4.34 0.67 21.08
C GLY A 384 -5.27 -0.32 21.75
N GLY A 385 -5.64 -1.38 21.03
CA GLY A 385 -6.48 -2.47 21.54
C GLY A 385 -6.96 -3.41 20.45
N THR A 386 -7.57 -4.50 20.89
CA THR A 386 -8.22 -5.47 19.98
C THR A 386 -9.66 -5.04 19.73
N PHE A 387 -10.00 -4.91 18.46
CA PHE A 387 -11.33 -4.58 17.95
C PHE A 387 -11.90 -5.75 17.15
N SER A 388 -13.23 -5.85 17.11
CA SER A 388 -13.90 -6.92 16.37
C SER A 388 -15.08 -6.38 15.57
N ILE A 389 -15.32 -6.99 14.41
CA ILE A 389 -16.46 -6.81 13.52
C ILE A 389 -17.29 -8.10 13.51
N GLY A 390 -18.58 -8.05 13.25
CA GLY A 390 -19.39 -9.25 13.11
C GLY A 390 -20.69 -9.26 13.75
#